data_c692828a89e9f9e2385a419c3f9b19ff
#
_entry.id   c692828a89e9f9e2385a419c3f9b19ff
#
_cell.length_a   1.000
_cell.length_b   1.000
_cell.length_c   1.000
_cell.angle_alpha   90.00
_cell.angle_beta   90.00
_cell.angle_gamma   90.00
#
_symmetry.space_group_name_H-M   'P 1'
#
loop_
_entity.id
_entity.type
_entity.pdbx_description
1 polymer ?
#
loop_
_entity_poly.entity_id
_entity_poly.type
_entity_poly.pdbx_seq_one_letter_code
_entity_poly.pdbx_strand_id
1 'polypeptide(L)'
;EGAKTGMDVMKKYMDKDATVRLQYASKYASTANYWKNRQGMIDALTKAGTVDIKAEQEDKFYQWASKPANKEKYENIIPTINDYYRETNLKATHDNYLIQLLRTSALATAPASLGNALIAYSKENDAKKAEMLPKINAMVEDIYGEFYAPLEKDVLTAQLNLYASKAAEYGLAPQIAKMKAANKGDFTADIAKATETSFFASKEKVLEYIASPKPAALPLDPLYIISSDLLSKYRAKTPDQAKADDGFATAYRVLVEGLRESKLNTVKYPDANSTLRLTYGKVRALPADTRNDAKINNYTTMESMVKKYKA
;
A
#
# COMPACT_ATOMS: atom_id res chain seq x y z
N GLU A 1 -1.73 -9.65 6.79
CA GLU A 1 -0.51 -10.49 6.83
C GLU A 1 0.73 -9.69 6.37
N GLY A 2 0.75 -9.09 5.15
CA GLY A 2 1.93 -8.42 4.60
C GLY A 2 2.53 -7.31 5.49
N ALA A 3 1.69 -6.43 6.06
CA ALA A 3 2.15 -5.41 7.00
C ALA A 3 2.85 -6.03 8.22
N LYS A 4 2.27 -7.09 8.78
CA LYS A 4 2.86 -7.79 9.93
C LYS A 4 4.19 -8.45 9.56
N THR A 5 4.27 -9.12 8.42
CA THR A 5 5.52 -9.72 7.93
C THR A 5 6.66 -8.68 7.85
N GLY A 6 6.39 -7.51 7.26
CA GLY A 6 7.38 -6.43 7.21
C GLY A 6 7.76 -5.89 8.59
N MET A 7 6.78 -5.72 9.47
CA MET A 7 7.03 -5.28 10.85
C MET A 7 7.90 -6.26 11.64
N ASP A 8 7.65 -7.56 11.51
CA ASP A 8 8.41 -8.60 12.22
C ASP A 8 9.89 -8.57 11.81
N VAL A 9 10.17 -8.37 10.51
CA VAL A 9 11.53 -8.17 10.02
C VAL A 9 12.14 -6.88 10.56
N MET A 10 11.46 -5.74 10.44
CA MET A 10 11.94 -4.46 10.96
C MET A 10 12.27 -4.56 12.45
N LYS A 11 11.37 -5.16 13.26
CA LYS A 11 11.56 -5.32 14.70
C LYS A 11 12.81 -6.13 15.03
N LYS A 12 13.08 -7.22 14.29
CA LYS A 12 14.28 -8.06 14.48
C LYS A 12 15.59 -7.25 14.40
N TYR A 13 15.64 -6.26 13.50
CA TYR A 13 16.80 -5.39 13.34
C TYR A 13 16.82 -4.25 14.36
N MET A 14 15.67 -3.62 14.58
CA MET A 14 15.51 -2.51 15.54
C MET A 14 15.81 -2.94 16.99
N ASP A 15 15.56 -4.19 17.34
CA ASP A 15 15.86 -4.72 18.69
C ASP A 15 17.36 -4.96 18.90
N LYS A 16 18.15 -5.06 17.81
CA LYS A 16 19.59 -5.31 17.86
C LYS A 16 20.46 -4.08 17.74
N ASP A 17 19.93 -3.02 17.10
CA ASP A 17 20.71 -1.82 16.78
C ASP A 17 19.85 -0.56 17.02
N ALA A 18 20.34 0.31 17.90
CA ALA A 18 19.69 1.57 18.25
C ALA A 18 19.65 2.57 17.08
N THR A 19 20.66 2.55 16.20
CA THR A 19 20.71 3.42 15.02
C THR A 19 19.65 2.97 14.01
N VAL A 20 19.56 1.66 13.75
CA VAL A 20 18.49 1.11 12.89
C VAL A 20 17.11 1.37 13.49
N ARG A 21 16.98 1.29 14.80
CA ARG A 21 15.72 1.64 15.49
C ARG A 21 15.34 3.09 15.23
N LEU A 22 16.27 4.02 15.30
CA LEU A 22 16.00 5.44 15.05
C LEU A 22 15.57 5.66 13.59
N GLN A 23 16.28 5.06 12.63
CA GLN A 23 15.98 5.16 11.20
C GLN A 23 14.60 4.61 10.86
N TYR A 24 14.22 3.45 11.41
CA TYR A 24 12.99 2.75 11.02
C TYR A 24 11.81 2.97 11.96
N ALA A 25 11.96 3.73 13.04
CA ALA A 25 10.89 3.97 14.01
C ALA A 25 9.61 4.53 13.38
N SER A 26 9.73 5.52 12.50
CA SER A 26 8.59 6.14 11.82
C SER A 26 7.90 5.17 10.86
N LYS A 27 8.66 4.46 10.04
CA LYS A 27 8.15 3.46 9.08
C LYS A 27 7.46 2.30 9.82
N TYR A 28 8.07 1.82 10.91
CA TYR A 28 7.48 0.80 11.76
C TYR A 28 6.16 1.27 12.41
N ALA A 29 6.15 2.47 13.00
CA ALA A 29 4.97 3.03 13.64
C ALA A 29 3.81 3.23 12.65
N SER A 30 4.10 3.76 11.46
CA SER A 30 3.10 3.92 10.38
C SER A 30 2.53 2.58 9.93
N THR A 31 3.38 1.56 9.74
CA THR A 31 2.96 0.21 9.36
C THR A 31 2.14 -0.46 10.47
N ALA A 32 2.54 -0.27 11.74
CA ALA A 32 1.82 -0.78 12.90
C ALA A 32 0.44 -0.13 13.05
N ASN A 33 0.35 1.19 12.82
CA ASN A 33 -0.92 1.91 12.84
C ASN A 33 -1.86 1.39 11.75
N TYR A 34 -1.36 1.22 10.53
CA TYR A 34 -2.13 0.62 9.44
C TYR A 34 -2.62 -0.79 9.80
N TRP A 35 -1.75 -1.65 10.30
CA TRP A 35 -2.10 -3.03 10.69
C TRP A 35 -3.15 -3.06 11.79
N LYS A 36 -2.95 -2.28 12.88
CA LYS A 36 -3.90 -2.19 14.00
C LYS A 36 -5.26 -1.65 13.55
N ASN A 37 -5.28 -0.64 12.69
CA ASN A 37 -6.52 -0.09 12.14
C ASN A 37 -7.28 -1.16 11.36
N ARG A 38 -6.61 -1.91 10.47
CA ARG A 38 -7.26 -2.99 9.70
C ARG A 38 -7.75 -4.12 10.59
N GLN A 39 -6.95 -4.54 11.58
CA GLN A 39 -7.37 -5.56 12.54
C GLN A 39 -8.60 -5.10 13.33
N GLY A 40 -8.58 -3.87 13.86
CA GLY A 40 -9.71 -3.32 14.59
C GLY A 40 -10.98 -3.18 13.74
N MET A 41 -10.85 -2.85 12.45
CA MET A 41 -11.99 -2.86 11.52
C MET A 41 -12.56 -4.27 11.33
N ILE A 42 -11.72 -5.28 11.12
CA ILE A 42 -12.15 -6.68 10.97
C ILE A 42 -12.89 -7.13 12.23
N ASP A 43 -12.32 -6.91 13.41
CA ASP A 43 -12.89 -7.29 14.68
C ASP A 43 -14.25 -6.59 14.92
N ALA A 44 -14.34 -5.29 14.61
CA ALA A 44 -15.58 -4.52 14.74
C ALA A 44 -16.68 -5.00 13.78
N LEU A 45 -16.35 -5.22 12.50
CA LEU A 45 -17.29 -5.70 11.49
C LEU A 45 -17.78 -7.12 11.81
N THR A 46 -16.88 -8.00 12.27
CA THR A 46 -17.23 -9.36 12.70
C THR A 46 -18.14 -9.34 13.90
N LYS A 47 -17.81 -8.55 14.94
CA LYS A 47 -18.62 -8.43 16.15
C LYS A 47 -20.02 -7.83 15.86
N ALA A 48 -20.09 -6.93 14.92
CA ALA A 48 -21.37 -6.30 14.51
C ALA A 48 -22.24 -7.19 13.63
N GLY A 49 -21.78 -8.38 13.19
CA GLY A 49 -22.51 -9.24 12.25
C GLY A 49 -22.76 -8.56 10.91
N THR A 50 -21.82 -7.74 10.44
CA THR A 50 -22.01 -6.86 9.27
C THR A 50 -22.35 -7.64 8.00
N VAL A 51 -21.84 -8.87 7.85
CA VAL A 51 -22.12 -9.72 6.68
C VAL A 51 -23.61 -10.06 6.63
N ASP A 52 -24.19 -10.49 7.77
CA ASP A 52 -25.61 -10.86 7.85
C ASP A 52 -26.52 -9.64 7.64
N ILE A 53 -26.15 -8.51 8.25
CA ILE A 53 -26.87 -7.23 8.04
C ILE A 53 -26.87 -6.82 6.56
N LYS A 54 -25.75 -6.99 5.87
CA LYS A 54 -25.64 -6.67 4.43
C LYS A 54 -26.45 -7.64 3.59
N ALA A 55 -26.39 -8.93 3.86
CA ALA A 55 -27.20 -9.93 3.18
C ALA A 55 -28.71 -9.63 3.31
N GLU A 56 -29.18 -9.30 4.51
CA GLU A 56 -30.57 -8.90 4.73
C GLU A 56 -30.96 -7.61 3.96
N GLN A 57 -30.05 -6.63 3.89
CA GLN A 57 -30.28 -5.42 3.10
C GLN A 57 -30.35 -5.70 1.60
N GLU A 58 -29.49 -6.58 1.10
CA GLU A 58 -29.50 -7.02 -0.31
C GLU A 58 -30.79 -7.76 -0.64
N ASP A 59 -31.25 -8.67 0.21
CA ASP A 59 -32.54 -9.36 0.04
C ASP A 59 -33.73 -8.41 -0.01
N LYS A 60 -33.78 -7.45 0.91
CA LYS A 60 -34.84 -6.41 0.92
C LYS A 60 -34.79 -5.57 -0.35
N PHE A 61 -33.59 -5.21 -0.81
CA PHE A 61 -33.44 -4.46 -2.06
C PHE A 61 -33.91 -5.29 -3.26
N TYR A 62 -33.52 -6.56 -3.34
CA TYR A 62 -33.91 -7.46 -4.42
C TYR A 62 -35.43 -7.62 -4.49
N GLN A 63 -36.10 -7.83 -3.34
CA GLN A 63 -37.57 -7.89 -3.25
C GLN A 63 -38.25 -6.61 -3.74
N TRP A 64 -37.66 -5.45 -3.44
CA TRP A 64 -38.16 -4.17 -3.93
C TRP A 64 -37.91 -3.99 -5.43
N ALA A 65 -36.71 -4.34 -5.90
CA ALA A 65 -36.26 -4.25 -7.28
C ALA A 65 -37.06 -5.15 -8.23
N SER A 66 -37.49 -6.32 -7.76
CA SER A 66 -38.28 -7.30 -8.55
C SER A 66 -39.74 -6.93 -8.73
N LYS A 67 -40.26 -5.86 -8.11
CA LYS A 67 -41.63 -5.40 -8.34
C LYS A 67 -41.80 -4.88 -9.77
N PRO A 68 -43.00 -5.07 -10.40
CA PRO A 68 -43.21 -4.68 -11.78
C PRO A 68 -42.75 -3.25 -12.14
N ALA A 69 -43.00 -2.29 -11.24
CA ALA A 69 -42.62 -0.88 -11.45
C ALA A 69 -41.10 -0.62 -11.42
N ASN A 70 -40.32 -1.51 -10.83
CA ASN A 70 -38.90 -1.33 -10.59
C ASN A 70 -38.05 -2.31 -11.40
N LYS A 71 -38.63 -3.40 -11.85
CA LYS A 71 -37.97 -4.57 -12.42
C LYS A 71 -37.05 -4.24 -13.57
N GLU A 72 -37.54 -3.46 -14.53
CA GLU A 72 -36.77 -3.10 -15.72
C GLU A 72 -35.42 -2.42 -15.36
N LYS A 73 -35.43 -1.56 -14.37
CA LYS A 73 -34.28 -0.72 -13.99
C LYS A 73 -33.36 -1.40 -12.96
N TYR A 74 -33.91 -2.17 -12.01
CA TYR A 74 -33.16 -2.54 -10.80
C TYR A 74 -32.95 -4.05 -10.59
N GLU A 75 -33.72 -4.95 -11.24
CA GLU A 75 -33.68 -6.39 -10.95
C GLU A 75 -32.26 -7.02 -11.11
N ASN A 76 -31.52 -6.59 -12.13
CA ASN A 76 -30.22 -7.18 -12.46
C ASN A 76 -29.03 -6.52 -11.73
N ILE A 77 -29.25 -5.53 -10.86
CA ILE A 77 -28.15 -4.77 -10.26
C ILE A 77 -27.35 -5.60 -9.27
N ILE A 78 -28.01 -6.28 -8.33
CA ILE A 78 -27.33 -7.15 -7.35
C ILE A 78 -26.65 -8.33 -8.05
N PRO A 79 -27.32 -9.07 -8.97
CA PRO A 79 -26.63 -10.08 -9.77
C PRO A 79 -25.36 -9.58 -10.48
N THR A 80 -25.43 -8.43 -11.15
CA THR A 80 -24.29 -7.83 -11.86
C THR A 80 -23.12 -7.52 -10.90
N ILE A 81 -23.41 -6.98 -9.73
CA ILE A 81 -22.39 -6.68 -8.72
C ILE A 81 -21.77 -7.96 -8.16
N ASN A 82 -22.58 -8.98 -7.88
CA ASN A 82 -22.10 -10.25 -7.36
C ASN A 82 -21.24 -11.00 -8.40
N ASP A 83 -21.61 -10.99 -9.68
CA ASP A 83 -20.81 -11.54 -10.76
C ASP A 83 -19.47 -10.84 -10.87
N TYR A 84 -19.44 -9.51 -10.81
CA TYR A 84 -18.19 -8.75 -10.79
C TYR A 84 -17.27 -9.19 -9.65
N TYR A 85 -17.76 -9.28 -8.43
CA TYR A 85 -16.92 -9.70 -7.29
C TYR A 85 -16.46 -11.14 -7.43
N ARG A 86 -17.30 -12.06 -7.93
CA ARG A 86 -16.91 -13.44 -8.17
C ARG A 86 -15.77 -13.54 -9.19
N GLU A 87 -15.83 -12.77 -10.26
CA GLU A 87 -14.82 -12.76 -11.33
C GLU A 87 -13.52 -12.06 -10.92
N THR A 88 -13.60 -11.05 -10.06
CA THR A 88 -12.44 -10.22 -9.69
C THR A 88 -11.78 -10.63 -8.37
N ASN A 89 -12.36 -11.56 -7.59
CA ASN A 89 -11.89 -11.90 -6.24
C ASN A 89 -10.42 -12.40 -6.21
N LEU A 90 -10.03 -13.26 -7.14
CA LEU A 90 -8.64 -13.75 -7.23
C LEU A 90 -7.66 -12.61 -7.51
N LYS A 91 -8.02 -11.72 -8.42
CA LYS A 91 -7.21 -10.53 -8.72
C LYS A 91 -7.13 -9.59 -7.52
N ALA A 92 -8.24 -9.33 -6.85
CA ALA A 92 -8.25 -8.47 -5.67
C ALA A 92 -7.36 -9.03 -4.55
N THR A 93 -7.38 -10.34 -4.34
CA THR A 93 -6.51 -11.03 -3.39
C THR A 93 -5.04 -10.88 -3.79
N HIS A 94 -4.72 -11.18 -5.05
CA HIS A 94 -3.38 -11.00 -5.61
C HIS A 94 -2.87 -9.57 -5.44
N ASP A 95 -3.66 -8.58 -5.85
CA ASP A 95 -3.29 -7.17 -5.79
C ASP A 95 -3.07 -6.69 -4.35
N ASN A 96 -3.84 -7.20 -3.40
CA ASN A 96 -3.63 -6.87 -1.98
C ASN A 96 -2.25 -7.32 -1.47
N TYR A 97 -1.79 -8.52 -1.83
CA TYR A 97 -0.45 -8.98 -1.43
C TYR A 97 0.65 -8.23 -2.19
N LEU A 98 0.44 -7.97 -3.47
CA LEU A 98 1.39 -7.19 -4.29
C LEU A 98 1.52 -5.75 -3.79
N ILE A 99 0.42 -5.07 -3.46
CA ILE A 99 0.43 -3.72 -2.87
C ILE A 99 1.18 -3.71 -1.52
N GLN A 100 0.97 -4.71 -0.67
CA GLN A 100 1.69 -4.81 0.61
C GLN A 100 3.20 -4.95 0.39
N LEU A 101 3.63 -5.78 -0.56
CA LEU A 101 5.02 -5.92 -0.96
C LEU A 101 5.60 -4.58 -1.44
N LEU A 102 4.92 -3.92 -2.39
CA LEU A 102 5.37 -2.65 -2.97
C LEU A 102 5.46 -1.52 -1.93
N ARG A 103 4.59 -1.51 -0.92
CA ARG A 103 4.58 -0.47 0.13
C ARG A 103 5.58 -0.73 1.26
N THR A 104 5.90 -1.99 1.52
CA THR A 104 6.71 -2.36 2.69
C THR A 104 8.20 -2.39 2.36
N SER A 105 8.57 -2.81 1.14
CA SER A 105 9.96 -2.92 0.69
C SER A 105 10.35 -1.76 -0.22
N ALA A 106 11.36 -1.00 0.16
CA ALA A 106 11.95 0.03 -0.71
C ALA A 106 12.53 -0.60 -1.99
N LEU A 107 13.15 -1.78 -1.88
CA LEU A 107 13.76 -2.49 -3.03
C LEU A 107 12.72 -3.04 -4.02
N ALA A 108 11.44 -3.09 -3.64
CA ALA A 108 10.37 -3.48 -4.58
C ALA A 108 9.98 -2.37 -5.56
N THR A 109 10.27 -1.10 -5.27
CA THR A 109 9.82 0.03 -6.08
C THR A 109 10.92 0.99 -6.50
N ALA A 110 11.88 1.27 -5.61
CA ALA A 110 12.91 2.26 -5.84
C ALA A 110 13.82 1.92 -7.03
N PRO A 111 14.27 0.66 -7.25
CA PRO A 111 15.12 0.33 -8.39
C PRO A 111 14.46 0.65 -9.74
N ALA A 112 13.16 0.38 -9.91
CA ALA A 112 12.46 0.71 -11.14
C ALA A 112 12.27 2.22 -11.31
N SER A 113 11.88 2.94 -10.25
CA SER A 113 11.63 4.38 -10.30
C SER A 113 12.90 5.16 -10.58
N LEU A 114 13.96 4.91 -9.81
CA LEU A 114 15.26 5.54 -9.98
C LEU A 114 15.95 5.08 -11.27
N GLY A 115 15.86 3.78 -11.59
CA GLY A 115 16.42 3.22 -12.82
C GLY A 115 15.83 3.84 -14.07
N ASN A 116 14.52 4.06 -14.13
CA ASN A 116 13.89 4.76 -15.25
C ASN A 116 14.39 6.22 -15.38
N ALA A 117 14.58 6.92 -14.25
CA ALA A 117 15.15 8.26 -14.26
C ALA A 117 16.61 8.26 -14.75
N LEU A 118 17.40 7.27 -14.33
CA LEU A 118 18.80 7.11 -14.75
C LEU A 118 18.92 6.71 -16.23
N ILE A 119 18.01 5.88 -16.75
CA ILE A 119 17.94 5.56 -18.19
C ILE A 119 17.64 6.82 -19.00
N ALA A 120 16.68 7.62 -18.55
CA ALA A 120 16.36 8.89 -19.21
C ALA A 120 17.57 9.85 -19.16
N TYR A 121 18.15 10.03 -17.98
CA TYR A 121 19.36 10.85 -17.76
C TYR A 121 20.51 10.45 -18.69
N SER A 122 20.78 9.16 -18.83
CA SER A 122 21.91 8.67 -19.63
C SER A 122 21.83 8.99 -21.12
N LYS A 123 20.62 9.23 -21.63
CA LYS A 123 20.34 9.53 -23.05
C LYS A 123 20.43 11.01 -23.41
N GLU A 124 20.50 11.87 -22.40
CA GLU A 124 20.46 13.33 -22.59
C GLU A 124 21.85 13.92 -22.83
N ASN A 125 21.88 15.13 -23.39
CA ASN A 125 23.11 15.92 -23.51
C ASN A 125 23.53 16.53 -22.16
N ASP A 126 24.76 17.06 -22.10
CA ASP A 126 25.34 17.55 -20.84
C ASP A 126 24.55 18.67 -20.19
N ALA A 127 23.97 19.60 -20.97
CA ALA A 127 23.13 20.68 -20.44
C ALA A 127 21.88 20.13 -19.75
N LYS A 128 21.21 19.17 -20.35
CA LYS A 128 20.02 18.51 -19.82
C LYS A 128 20.35 17.62 -18.63
N LYS A 129 21.49 16.94 -18.67
CA LYS A 129 22.00 16.17 -17.53
C LYS A 129 22.24 17.05 -16.31
N ALA A 130 22.83 18.23 -16.50
CA ALA A 130 23.03 19.19 -15.41
C ALA A 130 21.72 19.67 -14.80
N GLU A 131 20.65 19.83 -15.57
CA GLU A 131 19.30 20.17 -15.11
C GLU A 131 18.64 18.99 -14.33
N MET A 132 18.83 17.76 -14.79
CA MET A 132 18.21 16.57 -14.20
C MET A 132 18.91 16.09 -12.93
N LEU A 133 20.22 16.27 -12.82
CA LEU A 133 21.04 15.73 -11.73
C LEU A 133 20.57 16.14 -10.32
N PRO A 134 20.16 17.39 -10.04
CA PRO A 134 19.63 17.75 -8.74
C PRO A 134 18.37 16.97 -8.35
N LYS A 135 17.49 16.69 -9.31
CA LYS A 135 16.26 15.89 -9.07
C LYS A 135 16.60 14.43 -8.80
N ILE A 136 17.56 13.86 -9.54
CA ILE A 136 18.02 12.50 -9.32
C ILE A 136 18.68 12.38 -7.96
N ASN A 137 19.53 13.34 -7.57
CA ASN A 137 20.15 13.35 -6.24
C ASN A 137 19.09 13.46 -5.13
N ALA A 138 18.05 14.27 -5.31
CA ALA A 138 16.94 14.33 -4.36
C ALA A 138 16.21 12.99 -4.23
N MET A 139 15.98 12.27 -5.35
CA MET A 139 15.43 10.91 -5.30
C MET A 139 16.35 9.94 -4.57
N VAL A 140 17.65 10.03 -4.76
CA VAL A 140 18.63 9.19 -4.05
C VAL A 140 18.58 9.46 -2.56
N GLU A 141 18.54 10.72 -2.13
CA GLU A 141 18.41 11.09 -0.72
C GLU A 141 17.09 10.59 -0.10
N ASP A 142 15.99 10.75 -0.80
CA ASP A 142 14.67 10.30 -0.35
C ASP A 142 14.63 8.77 -0.15
N ILE A 143 15.25 8.00 -1.05
CA ILE A 143 15.27 6.53 -0.99
C ILE A 143 16.28 6.02 0.05
N TYR A 144 17.48 6.57 0.07
CA TYR A 144 18.62 6.01 0.81
C TYR A 144 18.96 6.78 2.09
N GLY A 145 18.29 7.89 2.41
CA GLY A 145 18.56 8.69 3.62
C GLY A 145 18.41 7.89 4.92
N GLU A 146 17.42 7.01 4.97
CA GLU A 146 17.16 6.12 6.12
C GLU A 146 17.26 4.63 5.74
N PHE A 147 18.03 4.31 4.71
CA PHE A 147 18.11 2.97 4.16
C PHE A 147 19.16 2.11 4.88
N TYR A 148 18.75 0.94 5.37
CA TYR A 148 19.64 -0.06 5.92
C TYR A 148 19.59 -1.34 5.07
N ALA A 149 20.60 -1.57 4.24
CA ALA A 149 20.63 -2.61 3.21
C ALA A 149 20.31 -4.04 3.73
N PRO A 150 20.86 -4.51 4.88
CA PRO A 150 20.53 -5.84 5.39
C PRO A 150 19.05 -6.00 5.74
N LEU A 151 18.42 -4.97 6.32
CA LEU A 151 16.99 -4.98 6.67
C LEU A 151 16.14 -4.97 5.41
N GLU A 152 16.41 -4.08 4.45
CA GLU A 152 15.60 -3.97 3.23
C GLU A 152 15.70 -5.23 2.35
N LYS A 153 16.87 -5.89 2.32
CA LYS A 153 17.04 -7.21 1.72
C LYS A 153 16.12 -8.26 2.35
N ASP A 154 16.12 -8.36 3.67
CA ASP A 154 15.31 -9.34 4.40
C ASP A 154 13.81 -9.02 4.29
N VAL A 155 13.42 -7.73 4.27
CA VAL A 155 12.03 -7.31 4.02
C VAL A 155 11.59 -7.74 2.62
N LEU A 156 12.39 -7.46 1.58
CA LEU A 156 12.06 -7.87 0.21
C LEU A 156 11.89 -9.39 0.12
N THR A 157 12.82 -10.15 0.71
CA THR A 157 12.79 -11.62 0.73
C THR A 157 11.51 -12.14 1.40
N ALA A 158 11.21 -11.66 2.61
CA ALA A 158 10.02 -12.09 3.35
C ALA A 158 8.71 -11.74 2.63
N GLN A 159 8.64 -10.56 2.02
CA GLN A 159 7.49 -10.12 1.24
C GLN A 159 7.30 -10.92 -0.06
N LEU A 160 8.39 -11.27 -0.76
CA LEU A 160 8.32 -12.12 -1.95
C LEU A 160 7.88 -13.54 -1.60
N ASN A 161 8.40 -14.12 -0.50
CA ASN A 161 7.95 -15.43 -0.01
C ASN A 161 6.45 -15.42 0.29
N LEU A 162 5.95 -14.40 0.97
CA LEU A 162 4.53 -14.25 1.26
C LEU A 162 3.69 -14.08 -0.02
N TYR A 163 4.08 -13.15 -0.90
CA TYR A 163 3.41 -12.90 -2.17
C TYR A 163 3.34 -14.16 -3.03
N ALA A 164 4.45 -14.87 -3.19
CA ALA A 164 4.50 -16.09 -3.97
C ALA A 164 3.69 -17.25 -3.38
N SER A 165 3.50 -17.29 -2.06
CA SER A 165 2.68 -18.30 -1.39
C SER A 165 1.18 -18.02 -1.49
N LYS A 166 0.77 -16.75 -1.46
CA LYS A 166 -0.64 -16.34 -1.33
C LYS A 166 -1.29 -15.87 -2.63
N ALA A 167 -0.50 -15.38 -3.59
CA ALA A 167 -1.01 -14.75 -4.80
C ALA A 167 -0.78 -15.59 -6.08
N ALA A 168 -0.24 -16.80 -5.96
CA ALA A 168 0.14 -17.62 -7.10
C ALA A 168 -1.03 -18.06 -7.98
N GLU A 169 -2.23 -18.22 -7.42
CA GLU A 169 -3.41 -18.70 -8.13
C GLU A 169 -3.84 -17.75 -9.26
N TYR A 170 -3.75 -16.44 -9.05
CA TYR A 170 -4.01 -15.45 -10.10
C TYR A 170 -2.87 -15.33 -11.12
N GLY A 171 -1.68 -15.85 -10.78
CA GLY A 171 -0.45 -15.72 -11.58
C GLY A 171 0.44 -14.59 -11.11
N LEU A 172 1.66 -14.96 -10.73
CA LEU A 172 2.69 -14.04 -10.25
C LEU A 172 3.24 -13.15 -11.37
N ALA A 173 3.95 -12.11 -11.01
CA ALA A 173 4.80 -11.36 -11.93
C ALA A 173 5.77 -12.33 -12.63
N PRO A 174 6.01 -12.22 -13.97
CA PRO A 174 6.73 -13.23 -14.75
C PRO A 174 8.10 -13.62 -14.21
N GLN A 175 8.89 -12.62 -13.80
CA GLN A 175 10.21 -12.88 -13.20
C GLN A 175 10.10 -13.61 -11.87
N ILE A 176 9.12 -13.24 -11.03
CA ILE A 176 8.88 -13.90 -9.75
C ILE A 176 8.39 -15.33 -9.95
N ALA A 177 7.54 -15.57 -10.95
CA ALA A 177 7.09 -16.92 -11.30
C ALA A 177 8.28 -17.82 -11.73
N LYS A 178 9.19 -17.28 -12.55
CA LYS A 178 10.41 -17.97 -12.98
C LYS A 178 11.32 -18.32 -11.80
N MET A 179 11.56 -17.36 -10.91
CA MET A 179 12.37 -17.58 -9.71
C MET A 179 11.71 -18.61 -8.79
N LYS A 180 10.40 -18.51 -8.56
CA LYS A 180 9.64 -19.48 -7.75
C LYS A 180 9.77 -20.91 -8.28
N ALA A 181 9.72 -21.10 -9.59
CA ALA A 181 9.89 -22.42 -10.20
C ALA A 181 11.29 -23.01 -9.96
N ALA A 182 12.33 -22.15 -9.91
CA ALA A 182 13.71 -22.57 -9.67
C ALA A 182 14.02 -22.84 -8.19
N ASN A 183 13.48 -22.04 -7.26
CA ASN A 183 13.83 -22.03 -5.84
C ASN A 183 12.73 -22.61 -4.91
N LYS A 184 11.68 -23.19 -5.48
CA LYS A 184 10.54 -23.75 -4.73
C LYS A 184 9.81 -22.75 -3.82
N GLY A 185 9.96 -21.45 -4.11
CA GLY A 185 9.32 -20.35 -3.37
C GLY A 185 10.11 -19.81 -2.18
N ASP A 186 11.38 -20.17 -2.04
CA ASP A 186 12.33 -19.52 -1.12
C ASP A 186 13.27 -18.58 -1.89
N PHE A 187 13.04 -17.30 -1.78
CA PHE A 187 13.79 -16.26 -2.49
C PHE A 187 15.08 -15.82 -1.80
N THR A 188 15.48 -16.44 -0.68
CA THR A 188 16.60 -16.00 0.15
C THR A 188 17.91 -15.91 -0.65
N ALA A 189 18.26 -16.98 -1.38
CA ALA A 189 19.51 -17.02 -2.16
C ALA A 189 19.46 -16.07 -3.38
N ASP A 190 18.32 -16.00 -4.04
CA ASP A 190 18.14 -15.13 -5.22
C ASP A 190 18.26 -13.65 -4.86
N ILE A 191 17.63 -13.23 -3.76
CA ILE A 191 17.68 -11.83 -3.31
C ILE A 191 19.06 -11.48 -2.73
N ALA A 192 19.72 -12.41 -2.04
CA ALA A 192 21.10 -12.22 -1.62
C ALA A 192 22.00 -11.93 -2.83
N LYS A 193 21.95 -12.78 -3.86
CA LYS A 193 22.72 -12.60 -5.09
C LYS A 193 22.35 -11.31 -5.83
N ALA A 194 21.06 -10.98 -5.90
CA ALA A 194 20.59 -9.76 -6.54
C ALA A 194 21.13 -8.51 -5.85
N THR A 195 21.15 -8.48 -4.51
CA THR A 195 21.69 -7.35 -3.74
C THR A 195 23.22 -7.24 -3.80
N GLU A 196 23.94 -8.33 -3.99
CA GLU A 196 25.39 -8.29 -4.18
C GLU A 196 25.79 -7.58 -5.48
N THR A 197 25.05 -7.82 -6.56
CA THR A 197 25.41 -7.40 -7.92
C THR A 197 24.69 -6.14 -8.40
N SER A 198 23.61 -5.74 -7.76
CA SER A 198 22.79 -4.59 -8.17
C SER A 198 23.43 -3.25 -7.86
N PHE A 199 23.24 -2.29 -8.76
CA PHE A 199 23.55 -0.87 -8.54
C PHE A 199 22.65 -0.25 -7.45
N PHE A 200 21.46 -0.80 -7.23
CA PHE A 200 20.47 -0.28 -6.30
C PHE A 200 20.59 -0.85 -4.88
N ALA A 201 21.61 -1.63 -4.60
CA ALA A 201 21.75 -2.28 -3.30
C ALA A 201 22.21 -1.32 -2.19
N SER A 202 22.84 -0.19 -2.52
CA SER A 202 23.21 0.87 -1.56
C SER A 202 23.31 2.23 -2.24
N LYS A 203 23.34 3.29 -1.41
CA LYS A 203 23.53 4.67 -1.87
C LYS A 203 24.82 4.85 -2.63
N GLU A 204 25.91 4.27 -2.11
CA GLU A 204 27.25 4.37 -2.68
C GLU A 204 27.28 3.81 -4.10
N LYS A 205 26.73 2.61 -4.32
CA LYS A 205 26.66 1.98 -5.64
C LYS A 205 25.84 2.81 -6.64
N VAL A 206 24.75 3.43 -6.20
CA VAL A 206 23.95 4.33 -7.05
C VAL A 206 24.75 5.57 -7.43
N LEU A 207 25.45 6.19 -6.47
CA LEU A 207 26.27 7.38 -6.74
C LEU A 207 27.46 7.06 -7.66
N GLU A 208 28.09 5.90 -7.51
CA GLU A 208 29.13 5.40 -8.44
C GLU A 208 28.56 5.24 -9.86
N TYR A 209 27.34 4.68 -9.99
CA TYR A 209 26.69 4.58 -11.29
C TYR A 209 26.39 5.96 -11.90
N ILE A 210 25.92 6.94 -11.12
CA ILE A 210 25.65 8.31 -11.58
C ILE A 210 26.94 8.99 -12.07
N ALA A 211 28.04 8.77 -11.37
CA ALA A 211 29.36 9.32 -11.74
C ALA A 211 29.94 8.71 -13.04
N SER A 212 29.62 7.45 -13.32
CA SER A 212 30.07 6.74 -14.53
C SER A 212 28.96 5.87 -15.13
N PRO A 213 27.95 6.47 -15.77
CA PRO A 213 26.78 5.75 -16.26
C PRO A 213 27.11 4.68 -17.29
N LYS A 214 26.56 3.48 -17.11
CA LYS A 214 26.64 2.36 -18.05
C LYS A 214 25.21 2.01 -18.53
N PRO A 215 24.66 2.74 -19.50
CA PRO A 215 23.25 2.63 -19.87
C PRO A 215 22.80 1.23 -20.28
N ALA A 216 23.67 0.46 -20.94
CA ALA A 216 23.40 -0.90 -21.38
C ALA A 216 23.33 -1.92 -20.20
N ALA A 217 23.96 -1.63 -19.06
CA ALA A 217 23.97 -2.52 -17.91
C ALA A 217 22.74 -2.37 -17.02
N LEU A 218 22.12 -1.20 -16.98
CA LEU A 218 21.03 -0.89 -16.08
C LEU A 218 19.77 -1.74 -16.32
N PRO A 219 19.31 -1.97 -17.57
CA PRO A 219 18.19 -2.87 -17.83
C PRO A 219 18.46 -4.35 -17.45
N LEU A 220 19.71 -4.70 -17.23
CA LEU A 220 20.14 -6.04 -16.82
C LEU A 220 20.34 -6.16 -15.30
N ASP A 221 20.20 -5.05 -14.58
CA ASP A 221 20.32 -5.03 -13.12
C ASP A 221 19.22 -5.90 -12.46
N PRO A 222 19.57 -6.84 -11.58
CA PRO A 222 18.61 -7.80 -11.05
C PRO A 222 17.52 -7.16 -10.18
N LEU A 223 17.81 -6.14 -9.38
CA LEU A 223 16.78 -5.44 -8.60
C LEU A 223 15.91 -4.55 -9.49
N TYR A 224 16.47 -3.95 -10.54
CA TYR A 224 15.67 -3.21 -11.53
C TYR A 224 14.68 -4.14 -12.25
N ILE A 225 15.13 -5.33 -12.66
CA ILE A 225 14.27 -6.34 -13.31
C ILE A 225 13.14 -6.75 -12.38
N ILE A 226 13.45 -7.13 -11.13
CA ILE A 226 12.46 -7.55 -10.13
C ILE A 226 11.45 -6.42 -9.87
N SER A 227 11.92 -5.22 -9.58
CA SER A 227 11.08 -4.06 -9.27
C SER A 227 10.18 -3.66 -10.46
N SER A 228 10.74 -3.64 -11.67
CA SER A 228 10.00 -3.31 -12.90
C SER A 228 8.92 -4.35 -13.21
N ASP A 229 9.21 -5.62 -13.00
CA ASP A 229 8.27 -6.72 -13.20
C ASP A 229 7.08 -6.64 -12.22
N LEU A 230 7.35 -6.41 -10.94
CA LEU A 230 6.33 -6.22 -9.91
C LEU A 230 5.42 -5.02 -10.21
N LEU A 231 6.01 -3.87 -10.59
CA LEU A 231 5.25 -2.67 -10.93
C LEU A 231 4.44 -2.85 -12.22
N SER A 232 5.00 -3.54 -13.21
CA SER A 232 4.31 -3.86 -14.47
C SER A 232 3.10 -4.76 -14.21
N LYS A 233 3.27 -5.80 -13.37
CA LYS A 233 2.18 -6.67 -12.97
C LYS A 233 1.07 -5.91 -12.23
N TYR A 234 1.44 -5.02 -11.32
CA TYR A 234 0.47 -4.20 -10.58
C TYR A 234 -0.34 -3.27 -11.49
N ARG A 235 0.30 -2.67 -12.50
CA ARG A 235 -0.34 -1.75 -13.45
C ARG A 235 -1.10 -2.43 -14.58
N ALA A 236 -0.86 -3.72 -14.78
CA ALA A 236 -1.49 -4.46 -15.87
C ALA A 236 -3.01 -4.53 -15.70
N LYS A 237 -3.73 -4.10 -16.73
CA LYS A 237 -5.17 -4.28 -16.88
C LYS A 237 -5.45 -4.95 -18.22
N THR A 238 -6.33 -5.93 -18.23
CA THR A 238 -6.86 -6.48 -19.49
C THR A 238 -8.03 -5.64 -19.98
N PRO A 239 -8.33 -5.62 -21.29
CA PRO A 239 -9.52 -4.96 -21.83
C PRO A 239 -10.82 -5.46 -21.17
N ASP A 240 -10.92 -6.76 -20.92
CA ASP A 240 -12.09 -7.36 -20.26
C ASP A 240 -12.27 -6.86 -18.83
N GLN A 241 -11.17 -6.69 -18.11
CA GLN A 241 -11.19 -6.10 -16.76
C GLN A 241 -11.63 -4.64 -16.78
N ALA A 242 -11.15 -3.83 -17.71
CA ALA A 242 -11.59 -2.44 -17.84
C ALA A 242 -13.10 -2.36 -18.11
N LYS A 243 -13.62 -3.24 -18.97
CA LYS A 243 -15.06 -3.33 -19.25
C LYS A 243 -15.86 -3.78 -18.02
N ALA A 244 -15.35 -4.74 -17.26
CA ALA A 244 -15.98 -5.19 -16.02
C ALA A 244 -16.00 -4.09 -14.95
N ASP A 245 -14.91 -3.33 -14.79
CA ASP A 245 -14.82 -2.17 -13.89
C ASP A 245 -15.86 -1.10 -14.25
N ASP A 246 -16.03 -0.77 -15.53
CA ASP A 246 -17.02 0.20 -16.02
C ASP A 246 -18.46 -0.30 -15.80
N GLY A 247 -18.71 -1.57 -16.04
CA GLY A 247 -20.02 -2.22 -15.78
C GLY A 247 -20.36 -2.18 -14.30
N PHE A 248 -19.42 -2.53 -13.43
CA PHE A 248 -19.58 -2.43 -11.99
C PHE A 248 -19.84 -1.00 -11.52
N ALA A 249 -19.06 -0.01 -12.00
CA ALA A 249 -19.22 1.38 -11.63
C ALA A 249 -20.62 1.92 -12.03
N THR A 250 -21.15 1.45 -13.13
CA THR A 250 -22.51 1.79 -13.58
C THR A 250 -23.56 1.13 -12.70
N ALA A 251 -23.45 -0.19 -12.44
CA ALA A 251 -24.35 -0.93 -11.57
C ALA A 251 -24.35 -0.36 -10.15
N TYR A 252 -23.20 0.02 -9.62
CA TYR A 252 -23.09 0.60 -8.28
C TYR A 252 -23.79 1.96 -8.17
N ARG A 253 -23.71 2.83 -9.20
CA ARG A 253 -24.46 4.09 -9.23
C ARG A 253 -25.97 3.86 -9.21
N VAL A 254 -26.45 2.90 -10.01
CA VAL A 254 -27.88 2.53 -10.05
C VAL A 254 -28.34 1.89 -8.74
N LEU A 255 -27.48 1.07 -8.08
CA LEU A 255 -27.76 0.55 -6.74
C LEU A 255 -27.97 1.69 -5.73
N VAL A 256 -27.08 2.69 -5.71
CA VAL A 256 -27.20 3.84 -4.78
C VAL A 256 -28.49 4.62 -5.04
N GLU A 257 -28.86 4.82 -6.29
CA GLU A 257 -30.12 5.44 -6.68
C GLU A 257 -31.34 4.62 -6.15
N GLY A 258 -31.33 3.30 -6.41
CA GLY A 258 -32.38 2.40 -5.95
C GLY A 258 -32.50 2.29 -4.43
N LEU A 259 -31.37 2.29 -3.71
CA LEU A 259 -31.38 2.35 -2.23
C LEU A 259 -32.04 3.64 -1.69
N ARG A 260 -31.91 4.75 -2.41
CA ARG A 260 -32.58 6.02 -2.04
C ARG A 260 -34.08 5.99 -2.36
N GLU A 261 -34.46 5.52 -3.55
CA GLU A 261 -35.89 5.41 -3.97
C GLU A 261 -36.66 4.41 -3.10
N SER A 262 -36.04 3.27 -2.77
CA SER A 262 -36.62 2.25 -1.90
C SER A 262 -36.73 2.67 -0.42
N LYS A 263 -36.02 3.76 -0.04
CA LYS A 263 -35.83 4.20 1.35
C LYS A 263 -35.13 3.18 2.25
N LEU A 264 -34.45 2.22 1.67
CA LEU A 264 -33.62 1.24 2.40
C LEU A 264 -32.29 1.83 2.85
N ASN A 265 -31.87 2.96 2.29
CA ASN A 265 -30.68 3.66 2.75
C ASN A 265 -30.97 4.37 4.08
N THR A 266 -30.34 3.92 5.14
CA THR A 266 -30.44 4.51 6.49
C THR A 266 -29.58 5.76 6.64
N VAL A 267 -28.56 5.93 5.81
CA VAL A 267 -27.63 7.07 5.84
C VAL A 267 -28.20 8.23 5.02
N LYS A 268 -28.51 9.33 5.68
CA LYS A 268 -29.14 10.51 5.08
C LYS A 268 -28.18 11.58 4.60
N TYR A 269 -26.89 11.41 4.81
CA TYR A 269 -25.84 12.35 4.42
C TYR A 269 -24.75 11.63 3.64
N PRO A 270 -24.09 12.30 2.69
CA PRO A 270 -22.97 11.72 1.97
C PRO A 270 -21.76 11.53 2.90
N ASP A 271 -20.93 10.54 2.61
CA ASP A 271 -19.60 10.41 3.21
C ASP A 271 -18.70 11.60 2.81
N ALA A 272 -17.55 11.70 3.41
CA ALA A 272 -16.57 12.75 3.09
C ALA A 272 -16.21 12.71 1.58
N ASN A 273 -16.56 13.76 0.87
CA ASN A 273 -16.44 13.88 -0.59
C ASN A 273 -15.53 15.04 -1.02
N SER A 274 -14.59 15.44 -0.16
CA SER A 274 -13.66 16.57 -0.39
C SER A 274 -14.35 17.95 -0.46
N THR A 275 -15.62 18.07 -0.06
CA THR A 275 -16.23 19.38 0.10
C THR A 275 -15.64 20.11 1.31
N LEU A 276 -15.58 21.44 1.20
CA LEU A 276 -15.09 22.28 2.28
C LEU A 276 -15.94 22.07 3.56
N ARG A 277 -15.27 21.68 4.63
CA ARG A 277 -15.88 21.57 5.97
C ARG A 277 -15.18 22.53 6.91
N LEU A 278 -15.96 23.35 7.60
CA LEU A 278 -15.43 24.29 8.58
C LEU A 278 -15.73 23.76 9.99
N THR A 279 -14.69 23.58 10.78
CA THR A 279 -14.79 23.40 12.24
C THR A 279 -14.37 24.68 12.92
N TYR A 280 -15.15 25.13 13.88
CA TYR A 280 -14.82 26.33 14.65
C TYR A 280 -15.17 26.14 16.12
N GLY A 281 -14.54 26.94 16.98
CA GLY A 281 -14.82 26.91 18.41
C GLY A 281 -14.08 28.03 19.13
N LYS A 282 -14.38 28.17 20.42
CA LYS A 282 -13.65 29.09 21.30
C LYS A 282 -12.48 28.37 21.94
N VAL A 283 -11.30 28.98 21.93
CA VAL A 283 -10.15 28.53 22.69
C VAL A 283 -10.48 28.59 24.17
N ARG A 284 -10.42 27.48 24.85
CA ARG A 284 -10.63 27.38 26.29
C ARG A 284 -9.56 26.48 26.90
N ALA A 285 -9.25 26.71 28.17
CA ALA A 285 -8.43 25.79 28.94
C ALA A 285 -9.14 24.42 29.02
N LEU A 286 -8.39 23.34 28.91
CA LEU A 286 -8.91 22.00 29.20
C LEU A 286 -9.31 21.90 30.68
N PRO A 287 -10.33 21.12 31.04
CA PRO A 287 -10.65 20.84 32.42
C PRO A 287 -9.42 20.30 33.16
N ALA A 288 -9.20 20.73 34.37
CA ALA A 288 -8.12 20.22 35.21
C ALA A 288 -8.27 18.70 35.35
N ASP A 289 -7.21 17.96 35.03
CA ASP A 289 -7.19 16.52 35.30
C ASP A 289 -6.92 16.32 36.79
N THR A 290 -7.96 16.07 37.54
CA THR A 290 -7.91 15.85 38.98
C THR A 290 -7.08 14.63 39.39
N ARG A 291 -6.72 13.76 38.44
CA ARG A 291 -5.91 12.56 38.70
C ARG A 291 -4.40 12.81 38.65
N ASN A 292 -3.96 13.92 38.05
CA ASN A 292 -2.54 14.15 37.79
C ASN A 292 -1.98 15.46 38.34
N ASP A 293 -2.74 16.25 39.10
CA ASP A 293 -2.32 17.56 39.64
C ASP A 293 -1.62 18.52 38.62
N ALA A 294 -1.62 18.17 37.35
CA ALA A 294 -0.98 18.94 36.31
C ALA A 294 -1.96 19.99 35.82
N LYS A 295 -1.62 21.28 36.00
CA LYS A 295 -2.28 22.35 35.28
C LYS A 295 -2.17 22.09 33.80
N ILE A 296 -3.28 21.76 33.17
CA ILE A 296 -3.33 21.56 31.74
C ILE A 296 -3.32 22.95 31.10
N ASN A 297 -2.22 23.30 30.50
CA ASN A 297 -2.07 24.54 29.75
C ASN A 297 -2.67 24.39 28.35
N ASN A 298 -3.15 25.48 27.77
CA ASN A 298 -3.61 25.51 26.38
C ASN A 298 -2.49 25.20 25.37
N TYR A 299 -1.24 25.20 25.82
CA TYR A 299 -0.06 24.95 25.00
C TYR A 299 0.75 23.79 25.55
N THR A 300 1.33 23.01 24.66
CA THR A 300 2.31 21.98 25.03
C THR A 300 3.64 22.68 25.35
N THR A 301 4.17 22.47 26.55
CA THR A 301 5.48 22.99 26.97
C THR A 301 6.43 21.81 27.22
N MET A 302 7.73 22.05 27.16
CA MET A 302 8.76 21.08 27.54
C MET A 302 8.55 20.56 28.96
N GLU A 303 8.21 21.44 29.89
CA GLU A 303 7.91 21.05 31.29
C GLU A 303 6.72 20.07 31.36
N SER A 304 5.64 20.37 30.65
CA SER A 304 4.46 19.46 30.63
C SER A 304 4.76 18.13 29.94
N MET A 305 5.64 18.12 28.96
CA MET A 305 6.10 16.89 28.29
C MET A 305 6.95 16.04 29.24
N VAL A 306 7.90 16.65 29.94
CA VAL A 306 8.75 15.96 30.93
C VAL A 306 7.92 15.38 32.08
N LYS A 307 6.93 16.13 32.59
CA LYS A 307 6.03 15.65 33.66
C LYS A 307 5.14 14.47 33.23
N LYS A 308 4.85 14.33 31.92
CA LYS A 308 4.07 13.21 31.38
C LYS A 308 4.93 12.01 31.01
N TYR A 309 6.24 12.15 30.97
CA TYR A 309 7.15 11.06 30.69
C TYR A 309 7.16 10.09 31.88
N LYS A 310 6.77 8.85 31.63
CA LYS A 310 6.91 7.75 32.58
C LYS A 310 8.12 6.92 32.15
N ALA A 311 9.10 6.84 33.03
CA ALA A 311 10.28 6.01 32.87
C ALA A 311 9.92 4.51 32.77
#